data_90230b524162ad7874d5b233a68c45d9
#
_entry.id   90230b524162ad7874d5b233a68c45d9
#
_cell.length_a   1.000
_cell.length_b   1.000
_cell.length_c   1.000
_cell.angle_alpha   90.00
_cell.angle_beta   90.00
_cell.angle_gamma   90.00
#
_symmetry.space_group_name_H-M   'P 1'
#
loop_
_entity.id
_entity.type
_entity.pdbx_description
1 polymer ?
#
loop_
_entity_poly.entity_id
_entity_poly.type
_entity_poly.pdbx_seq_one_letter_code
_entity_poly.pdbx_strand_id
1 'polypeptide(L)'
;MDSVRRNREGAEPLKPLLKKINDIADRREYQLVTAQLDARGLDCLMFGAGVGADMKDAANNLVGIGQGGLGLGERDYYLSDDAQVVAVRKAYAEYLKKMLVLAGNDEATAQRKADATMRIETRIAKASKGQVELRDVQANYHKMTYNALVKDFPGIDWGNFFLAQGFPPFSHIDVGQLEPIHEVEKILAEESLDDLKAYAESHAISSAAGYLDDNFRAVEFELGKVMSGVQQDRPRWKRATALVSGVLGEAIGKLYVEKYFPESSKQQMIQLVRNLQKALSQRIDEATWMSPATKAQAQDKLANFIVKVGYPDTWKD
;
A
#
# COMPACT_ATOMS: atom_id res chain seq x y z
N MET A 1 -23.32 -11.08 5.13
CA MET A 1 -22.25 -11.97 4.60
C MET A 1 -22.54 -13.40 5.03
N ASP A 2 -22.74 -14.29 4.07
CA ASP A 2 -23.05 -15.69 4.30
C ASP A 2 -21.76 -16.49 4.61
N SER A 3 -21.56 -16.83 5.89
CA SER A 3 -20.36 -17.55 6.35
C SER A 3 -20.37 -19.02 5.94
N VAL A 4 -21.56 -19.62 5.85
CA VAL A 4 -21.69 -21.04 5.47
C VAL A 4 -21.26 -21.20 4.02
N ARG A 5 -21.78 -20.34 3.15
CA ARG A 5 -21.39 -20.32 1.74
C ARG A 5 -19.90 -20.05 1.57
N ARG A 6 -19.35 -19.02 2.20
CA ARG A 6 -17.94 -18.66 2.14
C ARG A 6 -17.02 -19.82 2.57
N ASN A 7 -17.34 -20.47 3.71
CA ASN A 7 -16.54 -21.58 4.20
C ASN A 7 -16.65 -22.83 3.31
N ARG A 8 -17.79 -23.03 2.64
CA ARG A 8 -17.96 -24.10 1.66
C ARG A 8 -17.18 -23.83 0.37
N GLU A 9 -17.14 -22.58 -0.09
CA GLU A 9 -16.44 -22.18 -1.30
C GLU A 9 -14.91 -22.17 -1.13
N GLY A 10 -14.40 -21.89 0.08
CA GLY A 10 -12.96 -21.90 0.37
C GLY A 10 -12.17 -21.01 -0.58
N ALA A 11 -11.20 -21.58 -1.29
CA ALA A 11 -10.36 -20.89 -2.28
C ALA A 11 -10.99 -20.82 -3.69
N GLU A 12 -12.17 -21.39 -3.94
CA GLU A 12 -12.76 -21.43 -5.29
C GLU A 12 -12.87 -20.06 -5.98
N PRO A 13 -13.26 -18.96 -5.29
CA PRO A 13 -13.32 -17.63 -5.93
C PRO A 13 -11.98 -17.12 -6.42
N LEU A 14 -10.86 -17.58 -5.85
CA LEU A 14 -9.51 -17.18 -6.20
C LEU A 14 -8.95 -17.94 -7.41
N LYS A 15 -9.42 -19.18 -7.64
CA LYS A 15 -8.90 -20.06 -8.71
C LYS A 15 -8.83 -19.44 -10.10
N PRO A 16 -9.83 -18.67 -10.59
CA PRO A 16 -9.72 -18.02 -11.90
C PRO A 16 -8.60 -16.99 -11.99
N LEU A 17 -8.25 -16.32 -10.86
CA LEU A 17 -7.17 -15.35 -10.79
C LEU A 17 -5.82 -16.06 -10.72
N LEU A 18 -5.68 -17.09 -9.90
CA LEU A 18 -4.48 -17.93 -9.85
C LEU A 18 -4.21 -18.61 -11.19
N LYS A 19 -5.26 -19.05 -11.89
CA LYS A 19 -5.10 -19.62 -13.24
C LYS A 19 -4.46 -18.62 -14.19
N LYS A 20 -4.82 -17.34 -14.15
CA LYS A 20 -4.17 -16.31 -14.99
C LYS A 20 -2.67 -16.18 -14.71
N ILE A 21 -2.26 -16.28 -13.43
CA ILE A 21 -0.84 -16.26 -13.05
C ILE A 21 -0.13 -17.52 -13.56
N ASN A 22 -0.76 -18.69 -13.39
CA ASN A 22 -0.17 -19.96 -13.81
C ASN A 22 -0.04 -20.10 -15.33
N ASP A 23 -0.97 -19.54 -16.08
CA ASP A 23 -0.97 -19.57 -17.55
C ASP A 23 0.06 -18.63 -18.21
N ILE A 24 0.68 -17.70 -17.46
CA ILE A 24 1.70 -16.78 -17.98
C ILE A 24 2.81 -17.56 -18.72
N ALA A 25 3.08 -17.22 -19.97
CA ALA A 25 4.03 -17.91 -20.80
C ALA A 25 5.44 -17.30 -20.80
N ASP A 26 5.54 -15.98 -20.58
CA ASP A 26 6.79 -15.26 -20.61
C ASP A 26 6.83 -14.04 -19.68
N ARG A 27 7.99 -13.38 -19.58
CA ARG A 27 8.20 -12.21 -18.69
C ARG A 27 7.38 -10.98 -19.09
N ARG A 28 7.08 -10.80 -20.36
CA ARG A 28 6.29 -9.68 -20.84
C ARG A 28 4.82 -9.87 -20.43
N GLU A 29 4.31 -11.08 -20.61
CA GLU A 29 2.97 -11.44 -20.14
C GLU A 29 2.88 -11.37 -18.62
N TYR A 30 3.96 -11.76 -17.89
CA TYR A 30 4.04 -11.59 -16.44
C TYR A 30 3.80 -10.14 -16.01
N GLN A 31 4.51 -9.20 -16.61
CA GLN A 31 4.36 -7.77 -16.28
C GLN A 31 2.93 -7.26 -16.58
N LEU A 32 2.34 -7.67 -17.69
CA LEU A 32 0.98 -7.27 -18.06
C LEU A 32 -0.07 -7.87 -17.10
N VAL A 33 0.00 -9.17 -16.83
CA VAL A 33 -0.98 -9.87 -15.99
C VAL A 33 -0.89 -9.38 -14.54
N THR A 34 0.32 -9.20 -13.99
CA THR A 34 0.48 -8.66 -12.63
C THR A 34 -0.04 -7.24 -12.50
N ALA A 35 0.20 -6.37 -13.49
CA ALA A 35 -0.37 -5.03 -13.51
C ALA A 35 -1.92 -5.05 -13.57
N GLN A 36 -2.51 -5.96 -14.35
CA GLN A 36 -3.98 -6.13 -14.42
C GLN A 36 -4.58 -6.67 -13.11
N LEU A 37 -3.88 -7.55 -12.41
CA LEU A 37 -4.32 -8.10 -11.13
C LEU A 37 -4.19 -7.06 -10.01
N ASP A 38 -3.11 -6.30 -10.02
CA ASP A 38 -2.88 -5.21 -9.08
C ASP A 38 -3.95 -4.11 -9.20
N ALA A 39 -4.32 -3.72 -10.42
CA ALA A 39 -5.44 -2.80 -10.67
C ALA A 39 -6.78 -3.29 -10.10
N ARG A 40 -6.88 -4.58 -9.74
CA ARG A 40 -8.03 -5.19 -9.06
C ARG A 40 -7.84 -5.35 -7.56
N GLY A 41 -6.73 -4.84 -7.01
CA GLY A 41 -6.42 -4.86 -5.58
C GLY A 41 -5.74 -6.15 -5.09
N LEU A 42 -5.00 -6.87 -5.94
CA LEU A 42 -4.30 -8.11 -5.56
C LEU A 42 -2.82 -7.93 -5.22
N ASP A 43 -2.32 -6.71 -5.16
CA ASP A 43 -0.96 -6.35 -4.72
C ASP A 43 0.16 -7.24 -5.30
N CYS A 44 0.11 -7.47 -6.62
CA CYS A 44 1.03 -8.36 -7.32
C CYS A 44 2.31 -7.69 -7.83
N LEU A 45 2.49 -6.39 -7.58
CA LEU A 45 3.61 -5.61 -8.07
C LEU A 45 4.78 -5.58 -7.09
N MET A 46 5.99 -5.36 -7.63
CA MET A 46 7.22 -5.18 -6.86
C MET A 46 7.52 -3.71 -6.55
N PHE A 47 6.65 -2.79 -6.95
CA PHE A 47 6.72 -1.35 -6.70
C PHE A 47 5.32 -0.76 -6.61
N GLY A 48 5.20 0.43 -6.00
CA GLY A 48 3.94 1.16 -5.93
C GLY A 48 3.83 2.23 -7.01
N ALA A 49 2.62 2.50 -7.49
CA ALA A 49 2.32 3.62 -8.37
C ALA A 49 1.05 4.35 -7.92
N GLY A 50 0.98 5.65 -8.16
CA GLY A 50 -0.17 6.44 -7.78
C GLY A 50 -0.15 7.84 -8.37
N VAL A 51 -1.18 8.63 -8.07
CA VAL A 51 -1.25 10.04 -8.41
C VAL A 51 -1.38 10.85 -7.13
N GLY A 52 -0.57 11.87 -6.98
CA GLY A 52 -0.59 12.77 -5.84
C GLY A 52 -0.25 14.20 -6.25
N ALA A 53 -0.32 15.14 -5.31
CA ALA A 53 0.19 16.48 -5.54
C ALA A 53 1.70 16.44 -5.77
N ASP A 54 2.19 17.18 -6.76
CA ASP A 54 3.63 17.37 -6.98
C ASP A 54 4.22 18.04 -5.73
N MET A 55 5.26 17.43 -5.14
CA MET A 55 5.87 17.91 -3.89
C MET A 55 6.53 19.28 -4.02
N LYS A 56 6.87 19.70 -5.25
CA LYS A 56 7.44 21.03 -5.54
C LYS A 56 6.45 22.01 -6.18
N ASP A 57 5.27 21.52 -6.59
CA ASP A 57 4.21 22.33 -7.19
C ASP A 57 2.83 21.75 -6.83
N ALA A 58 2.41 21.96 -5.60
CA ALA A 58 1.18 21.39 -5.04
C ALA A 58 -0.11 21.83 -5.75
N ALA A 59 -0.07 22.76 -6.69
CA ALA A 59 -1.20 23.12 -7.54
C ALA A 59 -1.45 22.09 -8.66
N ASN A 60 -0.47 21.24 -8.96
CA ASN A 60 -0.54 20.22 -9.98
C ASN A 60 -0.44 18.81 -9.39
N ASN A 61 -1.12 17.86 -10.02
CA ASN A 61 -0.95 16.44 -9.73
C ASN A 61 0.18 15.85 -10.58
N LEU A 62 0.88 14.89 -10.01
CA LEU A 62 1.96 14.16 -10.65
C LEU A 62 1.77 12.66 -10.45
N VAL A 63 2.04 11.88 -11.49
CA VAL A 63 2.16 10.43 -11.35
C VAL A 63 3.44 10.14 -10.55
N GLY A 64 3.38 9.22 -9.62
CA GLY A 64 4.52 8.80 -8.82
C GLY A 64 4.72 7.30 -8.85
N ILE A 65 5.97 6.87 -8.83
CA ILE A 65 6.39 5.49 -8.61
C ILE A 65 7.32 5.48 -7.40
N GLY A 66 7.17 4.47 -6.56
CA GLY A 66 8.02 4.30 -5.38
C GLY A 66 8.27 2.83 -5.05
N GLN A 67 9.16 2.61 -4.10
CA GLN A 67 9.42 1.28 -3.58
C GLN A 67 8.15 0.60 -3.06
N GLY A 68 8.06 -0.72 -3.21
CA GLY A 68 6.92 -1.54 -2.80
C GLY A 68 7.27 -3.02 -2.85
N GLY A 69 6.25 -3.89 -2.88
CA GLY A 69 6.43 -5.32 -3.09
C GLY A 69 6.98 -6.10 -1.90
N LEU A 70 6.84 -5.57 -0.68
CA LEU A 70 7.25 -6.25 0.56
C LEU A 70 6.01 -6.67 1.36
N GLY A 71 5.75 -7.95 1.48
CA GLY A 71 4.59 -8.47 2.21
C GLY A 71 4.61 -8.14 3.72
N LEU A 72 5.77 -7.91 4.32
CA LEU A 72 5.91 -7.38 5.69
C LEU A 72 5.92 -5.85 5.76
N GLY A 73 5.82 -5.16 4.62
CA GLY A 73 5.68 -3.71 4.51
C GLY A 73 6.99 -2.92 4.61
N GLU A 74 7.96 -3.34 5.44
CA GLU A 74 9.20 -2.60 5.68
C GLU A 74 10.44 -3.47 5.50
N ARG A 75 11.52 -2.85 4.98
CA ARG A 75 12.80 -3.52 4.72
C ARG A 75 13.42 -4.17 5.96
N ASP A 76 13.28 -3.53 7.11
CA ASP A 76 13.96 -3.96 8.34
C ASP A 76 13.45 -5.32 8.84
N TYR A 77 12.22 -5.71 8.51
CA TYR A 77 11.71 -7.06 8.79
C TYR A 77 12.52 -8.16 8.08
N TYR A 78 13.12 -7.85 6.93
CA TYR A 78 13.91 -8.79 6.13
C TYR A 78 15.40 -8.80 6.50
N LEU A 79 15.93 -7.70 7.03
CA LEU A 79 17.35 -7.45 7.14
C LEU A 79 17.89 -7.44 8.58
N SER A 80 17.05 -7.11 9.57
CA SER A 80 17.48 -7.01 10.96
C SER A 80 17.74 -8.37 11.59
N ASP A 81 18.77 -8.44 12.45
CA ASP A 81 19.11 -9.60 13.27
C ASP A 81 18.49 -9.54 14.68
N ASP A 82 17.65 -8.54 14.95
CA ASP A 82 16.88 -8.47 16.19
C ASP A 82 16.02 -9.72 16.36
N ALA A 83 16.04 -10.32 17.53
CA ALA A 83 15.39 -11.61 17.79
C ALA A 83 13.88 -11.59 17.54
N GLN A 84 13.21 -10.45 17.84
CA GLN A 84 11.77 -10.29 17.60
C GLN A 84 11.48 -10.17 16.09
N VAL A 85 12.29 -9.41 15.37
CA VAL A 85 12.19 -9.26 13.91
C VAL A 85 12.45 -10.60 13.21
N VAL A 86 13.45 -11.36 13.65
CA VAL A 86 13.73 -12.72 13.14
C VAL A 86 12.54 -13.66 13.38
N ALA A 87 11.86 -13.54 14.54
CA ALA A 87 10.64 -14.32 14.81
C ALA A 87 9.48 -13.95 13.86
N VAL A 88 9.28 -12.66 13.59
CA VAL A 88 8.28 -12.18 12.61
C VAL A 88 8.59 -12.72 11.21
N ARG A 89 9.86 -12.62 10.77
CA ARG A 89 10.28 -13.11 9.45
C ARG A 89 10.05 -14.61 9.28
N LYS A 90 10.34 -15.42 10.32
CA LYS A 90 10.04 -16.86 10.33
C LYS A 90 8.54 -17.13 10.28
N ALA A 91 7.75 -16.41 11.06
CA ALA A 91 6.29 -16.55 11.05
C ALA A 91 5.70 -16.20 9.69
N TYR A 92 6.27 -15.21 9.01
CA TYR A 92 5.83 -14.82 7.67
C TYR A 92 6.16 -15.90 6.62
N ALA A 93 7.34 -16.51 6.65
CA ALA A 93 7.67 -17.61 5.75
C ALA A 93 6.71 -18.80 5.93
N GLU A 94 6.38 -19.16 7.17
CA GLU A 94 5.38 -20.19 7.48
C GLU A 94 3.95 -19.78 7.03
N TYR A 95 3.60 -18.51 7.19
CA TYR A 95 2.36 -17.94 6.69
C TYR A 95 2.22 -18.12 5.18
N LEU A 96 3.23 -17.74 4.39
CA LEU A 96 3.23 -17.90 2.93
C LEU A 96 3.03 -19.35 2.53
N LYS A 97 3.76 -20.28 3.15
CA LYS A 97 3.62 -21.71 2.89
C LYS A 97 2.19 -22.20 3.17
N LYS A 98 1.65 -21.91 4.37
CA LYS A 98 0.29 -22.31 4.75
C LYS A 98 -0.77 -21.75 3.82
N MET A 99 -0.64 -20.47 3.41
CA MET A 99 -1.55 -19.83 2.45
C MET A 99 -1.54 -20.52 1.09
N LEU A 100 -0.36 -20.88 0.59
CA LEU A 100 -0.20 -21.62 -0.67
C LEU A 100 -0.79 -23.02 -0.60
N VAL A 101 -0.64 -23.73 0.52
CA VAL A 101 -1.29 -25.04 0.73
C VAL A 101 -2.81 -24.91 0.73
N LEU A 102 -3.36 -23.92 1.45
CA LEU A 102 -4.80 -23.66 1.46
C LEU A 102 -5.36 -23.30 0.06
N ALA A 103 -4.53 -22.69 -0.78
CA ALA A 103 -4.87 -22.37 -2.17
C ALA A 103 -4.79 -23.58 -3.12
N GLY A 104 -4.32 -24.76 -2.63
CA GLY A 104 -4.33 -26.03 -3.36
C GLY A 104 -2.95 -26.52 -3.84
N ASN A 105 -1.85 -25.88 -3.43
CA ASN A 105 -0.51 -26.42 -3.69
C ASN A 105 -0.21 -27.58 -2.71
N ASP A 106 0.56 -28.58 -3.17
CA ASP A 106 1.14 -29.56 -2.27
C ASP A 106 2.23 -28.92 -1.39
N GLU A 107 2.58 -29.58 -0.28
CA GLU A 107 3.54 -29.07 0.72
C GLU A 107 4.91 -28.71 0.14
N ALA A 108 5.44 -29.53 -0.77
CA ALA A 108 6.75 -29.31 -1.37
C ALA A 108 6.74 -28.13 -2.33
N THR A 109 5.69 -28.00 -3.15
CA THR A 109 5.48 -26.88 -4.06
C THR A 109 5.24 -25.59 -3.26
N ALA A 110 4.41 -25.64 -2.21
CA ALA A 110 4.17 -24.48 -1.34
C ALA A 110 5.45 -23.99 -0.66
N GLN A 111 6.30 -24.91 -0.15
CA GLN A 111 7.60 -24.53 0.43
C GLN A 111 8.50 -23.85 -0.59
N ARG A 112 8.69 -24.44 -1.78
CA ARG A 112 9.50 -23.85 -2.85
C ARG A 112 9.02 -22.45 -3.25
N LYS A 113 7.70 -22.27 -3.40
CA LYS A 113 7.10 -20.97 -3.74
C LYS A 113 7.28 -19.93 -2.63
N ALA A 114 7.09 -20.32 -1.37
CA ALA A 114 7.33 -19.45 -0.23
C ALA A 114 8.81 -19.01 -0.14
N ASP A 115 9.76 -19.95 -0.36
CA ASP A 115 11.17 -19.65 -0.38
C ASP A 115 11.56 -18.69 -1.52
N ALA A 116 10.96 -18.87 -2.71
CA ALA A 116 11.16 -17.97 -3.86
C ALA A 116 10.62 -16.55 -3.54
N THR A 117 9.43 -16.45 -2.97
CA THR A 117 8.84 -15.17 -2.55
C THR A 117 9.72 -14.47 -1.54
N MET A 118 10.15 -15.16 -0.47
CA MET A 118 11.04 -14.61 0.55
C MET A 118 12.38 -14.14 -0.02
N ARG A 119 12.93 -14.85 -0.99
CA ARG A 119 14.18 -14.47 -1.68
C ARG A 119 13.99 -13.19 -2.48
N ILE A 120 12.93 -13.09 -3.28
CA ILE A 120 12.61 -11.91 -4.10
C ILE A 120 12.37 -10.70 -3.19
N GLU A 121 11.53 -10.82 -2.17
CA GLU A 121 11.26 -9.73 -1.23
C GLU A 121 12.52 -9.30 -0.47
N THR A 122 13.42 -10.23 -0.13
CA THR A 122 14.72 -9.89 0.49
C THR A 122 15.61 -9.09 -0.46
N ARG A 123 15.58 -9.37 -1.77
CA ARG A 123 16.28 -8.58 -2.78
C ARG A 123 15.72 -7.16 -2.84
N ILE A 124 14.39 -7.03 -2.91
CA ILE A 124 13.70 -5.73 -2.90
C ILE A 124 14.04 -4.96 -1.62
N ALA A 125 13.97 -5.61 -0.44
CA ALA A 125 14.27 -4.99 0.85
C ALA A 125 15.70 -4.44 0.92
N LYS A 126 16.68 -5.14 0.36
CA LYS A 126 18.08 -4.68 0.31
C LYS A 126 18.26 -3.40 -0.50
N ALA A 127 17.50 -3.23 -1.57
CA ALA A 127 17.51 -2.04 -2.42
C ALA A 127 16.64 -0.90 -1.86
N SER A 128 15.68 -1.21 -0.99
CA SER A 128 14.71 -0.24 -0.45
C SER A 128 15.34 0.68 0.60
N LYS A 129 14.82 1.89 0.72
CA LYS A 129 15.16 2.86 1.77
C LYS A 129 14.38 2.55 3.05
N GLY A 130 15.00 2.86 4.20
CA GLY A 130 14.36 2.77 5.50
C GLY A 130 13.41 3.94 5.78
N GLN A 131 12.58 3.81 6.81
CA GLN A 131 11.53 4.78 7.16
C GLN A 131 12.08 6.19 7.43
N VAL A 132 13.29 6.32 7.97
CA VAL A 132 13.92 7.63 8.21
C VAL A 132 14.32 8.28 6.89
N GLU A 133 14.92 7.52 5.97
CA GLU A 133 15.36 7.99 4.65
C GLU A 133 14.17 8.41 3.77
N LEU A 134 13.02 7.71 3.89
CA LEU A 134 11.79 8.05 3.17
C LEU A 134 11.18 9.41 3.58
N ARG A 135 11.55 9.96 4.74
CA ARG A 135 11.08 11.28 5.19
C ARG A 135 11.82 12.45 4.52
N ASP A 136 12.96 12.18 3.90
CA ASP A 136 13.69 13.21 3.15
C ASP A 136 13.03 13.43 1.78
N VAL A 137 12.13 14.41 1.72
CA VAL A 137 11.40 14.75 0.49
C VAL A 137 12.31 15.12 -0.66
N GLN A 138 13.44 15.79 -0.40
CA GLN A 138 14.38 16.22 -1.45
C GLN A 138 15.12 15.01 -2.03
N ALA A 139 15.56 14.10 -1.17
CA ALA A 139 16.26 12.87 -1.57
C ALA A 139 15.33 11.80 -2.22
N ASN A 140 14.01 12.00 -2.13
CA ASN A 140 13.01 11.10 -2.69
C ASN A 140 12.15 11.78 -3.77
N TYR A 141 12.69 12.81 -4.46
CA TYR A 141 12.01 13.50 -5.54
C TYR A 141 12.87 13.53 -6.80
N HIS A 142 12.50 12.72 -7.79
CA HIS A 142 13.21 12.56 -9.06
C HIS A 142 12.23 12.74 -10.21
N LYS A 143 11.70 13.96 -10.37
CA LYS A 143 10.79 14.29 -11.47
C LYS A 143 11.51 14.18 -12.81
N MET A 144 10.96 13.39 -13.71
CA MET A 144 11.50 13.18 -15.05
C MET A 144 10.39 13.12 -16.10
N THR A 145 10.77 13.16 -17.38
CA THR A 145 9.81 12.94 -18.47
C THR A 145 9.51 11.44 -18.62
N TYR A 146 8.34 11.11 -19.20
CA TYR A 146 8.02 9.72 -19.55
C TYR A 146 9.09 9.05 -20.41
N ASN A 147 9.66 9.78 -21.39
CA ASN A 147 10.74 9.25 -22.23
C ASN A 147 12.02 8.96 -21.43
N ALA A 148 12.34 9.77 -20.43
CA ALA A 148 13.47 9.49 -19.54
C ALA A 148 13.21 8.24 -18.70
N LEU A 149 12.00 8.08 -18.14
CA LEU A 149 11.62 6.85 -17.42
C LEU A 149 11.84 5.59 -18.28
N VAL A 150 11.34 5.57 -19.51
CA VAL A 150 11.48 4.41 -20.41
C VAL A 150 12.95 4.16 -20.75
N LYS A 151 13.76 5.22 -20.86
CA LYS A 151 15.20 5.10 -21.15
C LYS A 151 16.00 4.61 -19.95
N ASP A 152 15.69 5.13 -18.76
CA ASP A 152 16.44 4.85 -17.54
C ASP A 152 16.05 3.50 -16.92
N PHE A 153 14.80 3.04 -17.16
CA PHE A 153 14.26 1.75 -16.67
C PHE A 153 13.69 0.92 -17.84
N PRO A 154 14.52 0.44 -18.77
CA PRO A 154 14.08 -0.24 -20.00
C PRO A 154 13.56 -1.68 -19.77
N GLY A 155 13.82 -2.27 -18.60
CA GLY A 155 13.40 -3.64 -18.25
C GLY A 155 11.92 -3.74 -17.87
N ILE A 156 11.22 -2.61 -17.69
CA ILE A 156 9.81 -2.57 -17.33
C ILE A 156 8.98 -2.08 -18.53
N ASP A 157 7.91 -2.82 -18.87
CA ASP A 157 6.96 -2.44 -19.94
C ASP A 157 5.99 -1.35 -19.44
N TRP A 158 6.50 -0.13 -19.31
CA TRP A 158 5.77 1.02 -18.77
C TRP A 158 4.49 1.33 -19.53
N GLY A 159 4.48 1.13 -20.86
CA GLY A 159 3.31 1.38 -21.67
C GLY A 159 2.14 0.48 -21.29
N ASN A 160 2.38 -0.82 -21.23
CA ASN A 160 1.38 -1.80 -20.81
C ASN A 160 1.03 -1.67 -19.32
N PHE A 161 2.01 -1.33 -18.48
CA PHE A 161 1.77 -1.10 -17.06
C PHE A 161 0.76 0.03 -16.81
N PHE A 162 1.02 1.25 -17.31
CA PHE A 162 0.14 2.39 -17.09
C PHE A 162 -1.23 2.20 -17.75
N LEU A 163 -1.28 1.56 -18.93
CA LEU A 163 -2.55 1.21 -19.57
C LEU A 163 -3.37 0.23 -18.71
N ALA A 164 -2.75 -0.82 -18.19
CA ALA A 164 -3.42 -1.81 -17.34
C ALA A 164 -3.93 -1.22 -16.03
N GLN A 165 -3.18 -0.27 -15.47
CA GLN A 165 -3.55 0.47 -14.25
C GLN A 165 -4.58 1.58 -14.50
N GLY A 166 -4.92 1.88 -15.74
CA GLY A 166 -5.92 2.90 -16.10
C GLY A 166 -5.42 4.34 -15.95
N PHE A 167 -4.11 4.57 -15.96
CA PHE A 167 -3.58 5.93 -15.95
C PHE A 167 -3.86 6.63 -17.27
N PRO A 168 -4.33 7.89 -17.25
CA PRO A 168 -4.41 8.70 -18.46
C PRO A 168 -2.99 9.03 -18.96
N PRO A 169 -2.82 9.42 -20.24
CA PRO A 169 -1.53 9.88 -20.74
C PRO A 169 -0.98 11.06 -19.91
N PHE A 170 0.29 11.01 -19.57
CA PHE A 170 1.01 12.05 -18.83
C PHE A 170 2.39 12.30 -19.42
N SER A 171 2.96 13.47 -19.16
CA SER A 171 4.27 13.87 -19.69
C SER A 171 5.43 13.72 -18.69
N HIS A 172 5.14 13.82 -17.40
CA HIS A 172 6.11 13.78 -16.32
C HIS A 172 5.67 12.84 -15.21
N ILE A 173 6.67 12.29 -14.52
CA ILE A 173 6.51 11.36 -13.43
C ILE A 173 7.58 11.64 -12.36
N ASP A 174 7.27 11.35 -11.10
CA ASP A 174 8.26 11.28 -10.03
C ASP A 174 8.61 9.82 -9.73
N VAL A 175 9.89 9.49 -9.72
CA VAL A 175 10.39 8.18 -9.27
C VAL A 175 11.04 8.38 -7.90
N GLY A 176 10.29 8.17 -6.84
CA GLY A 176 10.72 8.49 -5.48
C GLY A 176 12.02 7.80 -5.06
N GLN A 177 12.19 6.52 -5.38
CA GLN A 177 13.39 5.75 -5.07
C GLN A 177 13.87 5.01 -6.33
N LEU A 178 15.05 5.39 -6.83
CA LEU A 178 15.58 4.85 -8.09
C LEU A 178 16.12 3.43 -7.92
N GLU A 179 16.89 3.17 -6.86
CA GLU A 179 17.56 1.90 -6.62
C GLU A 179 16.59 0.71 -6.50
N PRO A 180 15.45 0.80 -5.78
CA PRO A 180 14.47 -0.28 -5.76
C PRO A 180 13.89 -0.61 -7.13
N ILE A 181 13.66 0.40 -7.99
CA ILE A 181 13.12 0.17 -9.34
C ILE A 181 14.16 -0.51 -10.23
N HIS A 182 15.43 -0.12 -10.14
CA HIS A 182 16.53 -0.85 -10.83
C HIS A 182 16.66 -2.29 -10.33
N GLU A 183 16.46 -2.55 -9.03
CA GLU A 183 16.48 -3.92 -8.53
C GLU A 183 15.29 -4.74 -9.04
N VAL A 184 14.12 -4.13 -9.20
CA VAL A 184 12.96 -4.79 -9.84
C VAL A 184 13.29 -5.19 -11.28
N GLU A 185 13.95 -4.34 -12.07
CA GLU A 185 14.41 -4.71 -13.42
C GLU A 185 15.34 -5.93 -13.42
N LYS A 186 16.31 -5.97 -12.48
CA LYS A 186 17.20 -7.13 -12.33
C LYS A 186 16.44 -8.39 -11.94
N ILE A 187 15.50 -8.29 -10.99
CA ILE A 187 14.65 -9.42 -10.59
C ILE A 187 13.88 -9.94 -11.79
N LEU A 188 13.23 -9.06 -12.56
CA LEU A 188 12.48 -9.43 -13.76
C LEU A 188 13.36 -10.11 -14.84
N ALA A 189 14.64 -9.76 -14.92
CA ALA A 189 15.59 -10.34 -15.88
C ALA A 189 16.21 -11.66 -15.40
N GLU A 190 16.53 -11.78 -14.12
CA GLU A 190 17.38 -12.83 -13.55
C GLU A 190 16.59 -13.99 -12.94
N GLU A 191 15.47 -13.70 -12.26
CA GLU A 191 14.67 -14.75 -11.61
C GLU A 191 13.98 -15.64 -12.65
N SER A 192 13.76 -16.90 -12.31
CA SER A 192 13.00 -17.79 -13.18
C SER A 192 11.55 -17.34 -13.32
N LEU A 193 10.90 -17.63 -14.46
CA LEU A 193 9.49 -17.30 -14.63
C LEU A 193 8.61 -17.97 -13.56
N ASP A 194 8.97 -19.18 -13.13
CA ASP A 194 8.26 -19.91 -12.10
C ASP A 194 8.39 -19.23 -10.72
N ASP A 195 9.54 -18.64 -10.41
CA ASP A 195 9.73 -17.89 -9.16
C ASP A 195 9.01 -16.53 -9.18
N LEU A 196 8.98 -15.85 -10.33
CA LEU A 196 8.17 -14.66 -10.52
C LEU A 196 6.68 -14.97 -10.35
N LYS A 197 6.18 -16.07 -10.94
CA LYS A 197 4.80 -16.53 -10.71
C LYS A 197 4.52 -16.87 -9.26
N ALA A 198 5.48 -17.51 -8.56
CA ALA A 198 5.35 -17.83 -7.15
C ALA A 198 5.18 -16.58 -6.28
N TYR A 199 5.97 -15.53 -6.57
CA TYR A 199 5.82 -14.22 -5.92
C TYR A 199 4.42 -13.63 -6.15
N ALA A 200 3.98 -13.52 -7.41
CA ALA A 200 2.66 -12.97 -7.75
C ALA A 200 1.51 -13.79 -7.14
N GLU A 201 1.61 -15.13 -7.13
CA GLU A 201 0.62 -16.02 -6.52
C GLU A 201 0.54 -15.83 -5.01
N SER A 202 1.69 -15.75 -4.32
CA SER A 202 1.75 -15.52 -2.88
C SER A 202 1.10 -14.20 -2.47
N HIS A 203 1.40 -13.12 -3.20
CA HIS A 203 0.81 -11.82 -2.96
C HIS A 203 -0.68 -11.77 -3.28
N ALA A 204 -1.12 -12.39 -4.39
CA ALA A 204 -2.54 -12.47 -4.74
C ALA A 204 -3.36 -13.22 -3.67
N ILE A 205 -2.83 -14.35 -3.16
CA ILE A 205 -3.48 -15.12 -2.09
C ILE A 205 -3.54 -14.29 -0.80
N SER A 206 -2.43 -13.65 -0.42
CA SER A 206 -2.35 -12.81 0.80
C SER A 206 -3.35 -11.66 0.75
N SER A 207 -3.45 -10.94 -0.37
CA SER A 207 -4.40 -9.84 -0.56
C SER A 207 -5.86 -10.30 -0.49
N ALA A 208 -6.15 -11.53 -0.91
CA ALA A 208 -7.49 -12.08 -0.90
C ALA A 208 -7.87 -12.77 0.42
N ALA A 209 -6.90 -13.13 1.27
CA ALA A 209 -7.08 -14.00 2.45
C ALA A 209 -8.22 -13.56 3.37
N GLY A 210 -8.34 -12.26 3.64
CA GLY A 210 -9.39 -11.69 4.49
C GLY A 210 -10.82 -11.88 3.97
N TYR A 211 -10.99 -12.21 2.68
CA TYR A 211 -12.27 -12.43 2.01
C TYR A 211 -12.60 -13.90 1.83
N LEU A 212 -11.62 -14.80 2.02
CA LEU A 212 -11.77 -16.25 1.89
C LEU A 212 -12.34 -16.89 3.16
N ASP A 213 -12.23 -18.21 3.31
CA ASP A 213 -12.81 -18.96 4.41
C ASP A 213 -12.12 -18.73 5.76
N ASP A 214 -12.62 -19.40 6.80
CA ASP A 214 -12.08 -19.25 8.15
C ASP A 214 -10.68 -19.88 8.32
N ASN A 215 -10.25 -20.81 7.43
CA ASN A 215 -8.90 -21.37 7.47
C ASN A 215 -7.86 -20.33 7.04
N PHE A 216 -8.11 -19.63 5.91
CA PHE A 216 -7.25 -18.51 5.49
C PHE A 216 -7.18 -17.43 6.57
N ARG A 217 -8.33 -17.10 7.16
CA ARG A 217 -8.37 -16.11 8.23
C ARG A 217 -7.58 -16.54 9.48
N ALA A 218 -7.64 -17.82 9.85
CA ALA A 218 -6.89 -18.34 10.99
C ALA A 218 -5.38 -18.19 10.76
N VAL A 219 -4.89 -18.52 9.57
CA VAL A 219 -3.48 -18.38 9.20
C VAL A 219 -3.05 -16.92 9.18
N GLU A 220 -3.86 -16.01 8.62
CA GLU A 220 -3.61 -14.56 8.66
C GLU A 220 -3.52 -14.04 10.10
N PHE A 221 -4.43 -14.49 10.96
CA PHE A 221 -4.45 -14.07 12.36
C PHE A 221 -3.24 -14.59 13.16
N GLU A 222 -2.72 -15.79 12.86
CA GLU A 222 -1.50 -16.30 13.49
C GLU A 222 -0.30 -15.40 13.21
N LEU A 223 -0.12 -14.93 11.99
CA LEU A 223 0.92 -13.94 11.66
C LEU A 223 0.65 -12.62 12.42
N GLY A 224 -0.59 -12.15 12.42
CA GLY A 224 -1.01 -10.95 13.12
C GLY A 224 -0.70 -10.97 14.63
N LYS A 225 -0.80 -12.14 15.29
CA LYS A 225 -0.40 -12.31 16.70
C LYS A 225 1.08 -12.02 16.91
N VAL A 226 1.93 -12.55 16.04
CA VAL A 226 3.38 -12.37 16.15
C VAL A 226 3.77 -10.91 15.89
N MET A 227 3.13 -10.26 14.90
CA MET A 227 3.45 -8.88 14.51
C MET A 227 2.94 -7.84 15.52
N SER A 228 1.74 -8.02 16.07
CA SER A 228 1.05 -6.99 16.87
C SER A 228 0.81 -7.36 18.33
N GLY A 229 1.07 -8.60 18.73
CA GLY A 229 0.79 -9.10 20.08
C GLY A 229 -0.69 -9.31 20.40
N VAL A 230 -1.60 -9.09 19.45
CA VAL A 230 -3.06 -9.26 19.65
C VAL A 230 -3.39 -10.74 19.85
N GLN A 231 -4.05 -11.08 20.97
CA GLN A 231 -4.34 -12.48 21.33
C GLN A 231 -5.69 -12.99 20.84
N GLN A 232 -6.60 -12.10 20.46
CA GLN A 232 -7.95 -12.47 20.03
C GLN A 232 -8.35 -11.68 18.77
N ASP A 233 -8.83 -12.39 17.74
CA ASP A 233 -9.32 -11.76 16.52
C ASP A 233 -10.59 -10.95 16.77
N ARG A 234 -10.79 -9.94 15.96
CA ARG A 234 -12.01 -9.13 16.00
C ARG A 234 -13.22 -9.98 15.62
N PRO A 235 -14.36 -9.85 16.37
CA PRO A 235 -15.60 -10.49 15.96
C PRO A 235 -15.96 -10.18 14.51
N ARG A 236 -16.53 -11.15 13.82
CA ARG A 236 -16.85 -11.07 12.40
C ARG A 236 -17.68 -9.83 12.02
N TRP A 237 -18.67 -9.47 12.85
CA TRP A 237 -19.48 -8.28 12.59
C TRP A 237 -18.67 -6.99 12.59
N LYS A 238 -17.66 -6.85 13.46
CA LYS A 238 -16.75 -5.70 13.45
C LYS A 238 -15.91 -5.64 12.19
N ARG A 239 -15.43 -6.80 11.70
CA ARG A 239 -14.67 -6.88 10.44
C ARG A 239 -15.55 -6.54 9.23
N ALA A 240 -16.78 -7.06 9.19
CA ALA A 240 -17.74 -6.73 8.14
C ALA A 240 -18.09 -5.24 8.13
N THR A 241 -18.34 -4.65 9.28
CA THR A 241 -18.59 -3.20 9.41
C THR A 241 -17.39 -2.38 8.96
N ALA A 242 -16.17 -2.77 9.34
CA ALA A 242 -14.95 -2.08 8.92
C ALA A 242 -14.77 -2.13 7.39
N LEU A 243 -15.04 -3.28 6.76
CA LEU A 243 -14.99 -3.43 5.31
C LEU A 243 -16.00 -2.51 4.62
N VAL A 244 -17.26 -2.52 5.05
CA VAL A 244 -18.31 -1.65 4.49
C VAL A 244 -17.97 -0.18 4.69
N SER A 245 -17.46 0.19 5.88
CA SER A 245 -17.01 1.57 6.15
C SER A 245 -15.81 1.98 5.29
N GLY A 246 -14.91 1.06 4.95
CA GLY A 246 -13.78 1.32 4.06
C GLY A 246 -14.21 1.59 2.60
N VAL A 247 -15.23 0.87 2.13
CA VAL A 247 -15.72 0.99 0.74
C VAL A 247 -16.76 2.10 0.58
N LEU A 248 -17.68 2.23 1.55
CA LEU A 248 -18.84 3.14 1.52
C LEU A 248 -18.76 4.18 2.64
N GLY A 249 -17.56 4.66 2.97
CA GLY A 249 -17.31 5.50 4.15
C GLY A 249 -18.16 6.75 4.22
N GLU A 250 -18.34 7.47 3.10
CA GLU A 250 -19.17 8.69 3.07
C GLU A 250 -20.65 8.37 3.26
N ALA A 251 -21.17 7.33 2.58
CA ALA A 251 -22.59 6.95 2.71
C ALA A 251 -22.94 6.53 4.16
N ILE A 252 -22.08 5.72 4.80
CA ILE A 252 -22.23 5.32 6.20
C ILE A 252 -22.00 6.50 7.13
N GLY A 253 -21.01 7.34 6.81
CA GLY A 253 -20.70 8.56 7.55
C GLY A 253 -21.88 9.50 7.64
N LYS A 254 -22.66 9.66 6.56
CA LYS A 254 -23.88 10.46 6.53
C LYS A 254 -24.90 9.95 7.56
N LEU A 255 -25.19 8.64 7.56
CA LEU A 255 -26.11 8.03 8.52
C LEU A 255 -25.61 8.13 9.96
N TYR A 256 -24.30 8.01 10.18
CA TYR A 256 -23.70 8.18 11.50
C TYR A 256 -23.83 9.62 12.01
N VAL A 257 -23.54 10.59 11.15
CA VAL A 257 -23.61 12.02 11.48
C VAL A 257 -25.03 12.44 11.83
N GLU A 258 -26.03 12.05 11.06
CA GLU A 258 -27.44 12.33 11.33
C GLU A 258 -27.85 11.90 12.74
N LYS A 259 -27.26 10.83 13.27
CA LYS A 259 -27.65 10.26 14.56
C LYS A 259 -26.75 10.68 15.73
N TYR A 260 -25.44 10.81 15.51
CA TYR A 260 -24.45 10.87 16.58
C TYR A 260 -23.55 12.09 16.58
N PHE A 261 -23.51 12.90 15.50
CA PHE A 261 -22.61 14.04 15.41
C PHE A 261 -23.35 15.31 14.94
N PRO A 262 -24.06 16.00 15.86
CA PRO A 262 -24.85 17.17 15.50
C PRO A 262 -23.98 18.34 15.03
N GLU A 263 -24.57 19.23 14.23
CA GLU A 263 -23.90 20.43 13.69
C GLU A 263 -23.27 21.29 14.80
N SER A 264 -23.88 21.37 15.98
CA SER A 264 -23.30 22.09 17.12
C SER A 264 -21.92 21.58 17.53
N SER A 265 -21.70 20.26 17.47
CA SER A 265 -20.40 19.64 17.77
C SER A 265 -19.36 20.02 16.70
N LYS A 266 -19.74 20.03 15.42
CA LYS A 266 -18.88 20.48 14.32
C LYS A 266 -18.45 21.94 14.53
N GLN A 267 -19.40 22.81 14.87
CA GLN A 267 -19.13 24.24 15.10
C GLN A 267 -18.23 24.48 16.32
N GLN A 268 -18.40 23.72 17.41
CA GLN A 268 -17.49 23.78 18.57
C GLN A 268 -16.06 23.40 18.19
N MET A 269 -15.88 22.36 17.41
CA MET A 269 -14.55 21.93 16.94
C MET A 269 -13.93 22.94 15.98
N ILE A 270 -14.71 23.54 15.08
CA ILE A 270 -14.23 24.63 14.19
C ILE A 270 -13.78 25.81 15.06
N GLN A 271 -14.55 26.20 16.09
CA GLN A 271 -14.15 27.28 16.99
C GLN A 271 -12.87 26.95 17.76
N LEU A 272 -12.70 25.70 18.22
CA LEU A 272 -11.47 25.24 18.85
C LEU A 272 -10.27 25.41 17.91
N VAL A 273 -10.38 24.96 16.65
CA VAL A 273 -9.31 25.09 15.66
C VAL A 273 -8.98 26.56 15.37
N ARG A 274 -9.98 27.41 15.25
CA ARG A 274 -9.78 28.87 15.08
C ARG A 274 -9.03 29.49 16.28
N ASN A 275 -9.35 29.07 17.49
CA ASN A 275 -8.64 29.53 18.68
C ASN A 275 -7.17 29.05 18.68
N LEU A 276 -6.91 27.82 18.26
CA LEU A 276 -5.54 27.30 18.09
C LEU A 276 -4.77 28.07 17.02
N GLN A 277 -5.39 28.37 15.87
CA GLN A 277 -4.77 29.19 14.82
C GLN A 277 -4.42 30.60 15.33
N LYS A 278 -5.33 31.24 16.09
CA LYS A 278 -5.07 32.55 16.71
C LYS A 278 -3.90 32.49 17.68
N ALA A 279 -3.87 31.47 18.56
CA ALA A 279 -2.76 31.30 19.51
C ALA A 279 -1.43 31.02 18.78
N LEU A 280 -1.44 30.24 17.69
CA LEU A 280 -0.24 29.99 16.89
C LEU A 280 0.24 31.25 16.19
N SER A 281 -0.66 32.08 15.63
CA SER A 281 -0.32 33.39 15.06
C SER A 281 0.42 34.27 16.06
N GLN A 282 -0.10 34.40 17.29
CA GLN A 282 0.55 35.16 18.36
C GLN A 282 1.96 34.62 18.67
N ARG A 283 2.12 33.30 18.77
CA ARG A 283 3.42 32.67 19.04
C ARG A 283 4.42 32.86 17.90
N ILE A 284 3.97 32.91 16.63
CA ILE A 284 4.83 33.24 15.49
C ILE A 284 5.34 34.70 15.64
N ASP A 285 4.46 35.64 16.00
CA ASP A 285 4.86 37.06 16.16
C ASP A 285 5.84 37.22 17.31
N GLU A 286 5.66 36.51 18.41
CA GLU A 286 6.51 36.55 19.61
C GLU A 286 7.83 35.78 19.46
N ALA A 287 7.98 34.89 18.46
CA ALA A 287 9.16 34.05 18.30
C ALA A 287 10.44 34.88 18.09
N THR A 288 11.41 34.74 18.97
CA THR A 288 12.68 35.51 18.94
C THR A 288 13.70 34.91 17.97
N TRP A 289 13.56 33.64 17.60
CA TRP A 289 14.47 32.92 16.72
C TRP A 289 14.13 33.02 15.22
N MET A 290 12.93 33.51 14.87
CA MET A 290 12.51 33.70 13.49
C MET A 290 12.85 35.10 12.99
N SER A 291 13.39 35.21 11.76
CA SER A 291 13.54 36.46 11.07
C SER A 291 12.17 37.09 10.71
N PRO A 292 12.09 38.43 10.47
CA PRO A 292 10.84 39.07 10.02
C PRO A 292 10.26 38.43 8.74
N ALA A 293 11.14 38.09 7.78
CA ALA A 293 10.73 37.42 6.53
C ALA A 293 10.14 36.00 6.78
N THR A 294 10.78 35.26 7.67
CA THR A 294 10.28 33.91 8.05
C THR A 294 8.94 33.99 8.78
N LYS A 295 8.74 34.95 9.65
CA LYS A 295 7.47 35.23 10.33
C LYS A 295 6.34 35.51 9.31
N ALA A 296 6.63 36.39 8.34
CA ALA A 296 5.66 36.73 7.29
C ALA A 296 5.24 35.49 6.50
N GLN A 297 6.19 34.63 6.11
CA GLN A 297 5.88 33.35 5.42
C GLN A 297 5.10 32.37 6.31
N ALA A 298 5.42 32.29 7.61
CA ALA A 298 4.70 31.44 8.56
C ALA A 298 3.26 31.91 8.76
N GLN A 299 3.01 33.22 8.84
CA GLN A 299 1.67 33.82 8.92
C GLN A 299 0.86 33.57 7.64
N ASP A 300 1.48 33.74 6.47
CA ASP A 300 0.84 33.42 5.19
C ASP A 300 0.45 31.95 5.11
N LYS A 301 1.34 31.03 5.49
CA LYS A 301 1.04 29.61 5.56
C LYS A 301 -0.13 29.31 6.52
N LEU A 302 -0.15 29.94 7.69
CA LEU A 302 -1.23 29.76 8.68
C LEU A 302 -2.58 30.27 8.15
N ALA A 303 -2.59 31.40 7.43
CA ALA A 303 -3.80 31.97 6.84
C ALA A 303 -4.40 31.09 5.74
N ASN A 304 -3.56 30.30 5.05
CA ASN A 304 -3.98 29.42 3.97
C ASN A 304 -4.39 27.99 4.42
N PHE A 305 -4.43 27.70 5.73
CA PHE A 305 -4.90 26.40 6.21
C PHE A 305 -6.39 26.19 5.96
N ILE A 306 -6.70 25.10 5.25
CA ILE A 306 -8.07 24.64 5.07
C ILE A 306 -8.43 23.72 6.24
N VAL A 307 -9.44 24.10 7.00
CA VAL A 307 -9.93 23.34 8.18
C VAL A 307 -10.99 22.34 7.74
N LYS A 308 -10.75 21.05 7.99
CA LYS A 308 -11.71 19.96 7.74
C LYS A 308 -12.02 19.29 9.06
N VAL A 309 -13.28 19.32 9.49
CA VAL A 309 -13.73 18.81 10.79
C VAL A 309 -15.00 17.97 10.63
N GLY A 310 -15.00 16.79 11.25
CA GLY A 310 -16.16 15.92 11.37
C GLY A 310 -16.57 15.30 10.04
N TYR A 311 -17.27 16.05 9.21
CA TYR A 311 -17.83 15.57 7.94
C TYR A 311 -17.81 16.68 6.87
N PRO A 312 -17.85 16.32 5.58
CA PRO A 312 -17.82 17.30 4.49
C PRO A 312 -19.08 18.15 4.47
N ASP A 313 -18.98 19.41 4.00
CA ASP A 313 -20.13 20.28 3.83
C ASP A 313 -21.05 19.80 2.70
N THR A 314 -20.46 19.14 1.70
CA THR A 314 -21.18 18.49 0.59
C THR A 314 -20.79 17.04 0.52
N TRP A 315 -21.75 16.14 0.69
CA TRP A 315 -21.55 14.70 0.55
C TRP A 315 -21.41 14.32 -0.92
N LYS A 316 -20.58 13.33 -1.20
CA LYS A 316 -20.52 12.68 -2.53
C LYS A 316 -21.64 11.65 -2.62
N ASP A 317 -22.32 11.64 -3.73
CA ASP A 317 -23.34 10.64 -4.08
C ASP A 317 -22.71 9.39 -4.68
#